data_9a83a2c55e5c732dde82746da9a50510
#
_entry.id   9a83a2c55e5c732dde82746da9a50510
#
_cell.length_a   1.000
_cell.length_b   1.000
_cell.length_c   1.000
_cell.angle_alpha   90.00
_cell.angle_beta   90.00
_cell.angle_gamma   90.00
#
_symmetry.space_group_name_H-M   'P 1'
#
loop_
_entity.id
_entity.type
_entity.pdbx_description
1 polymer ?
#
loop_
_entity_poly.entity_id
_entity_poly.type
_entity_poly.pdbx_seq_one_letter_code
_entity_poly.pdbx_strand_id
1 'polypeptide(L)'
;KEYRRQRQMCIRDRHNALEFPEIYSLVCEDNFQFSQELPVFNNESKPKVAILREQGVNGHIEMAAAFTFAGFDAVDVHMQDIICGQEDLSSFSGLIACGGFSYGDVLGAGNGWASTIKYNSNAKNAFKLFFEDEKKFALGVCNGCQMFSQIKELIPGAEIWPNFIKNDSDQFEARLSQIRIVKSDSILLKDMHDWLIPVAVAHGEGKADLSTQQIKAL
;
A
#
# COMPACT_ATOMS: atom_id res chain seq x y z
N LYS A 1 1.04 12.06 -27.21
CA LYS A 1 2.27 11.34 -27.66
C LYS A 1 2.90 10.51 -26.54
N GLU A 2 2.90 11.02 -25.30
CA GLU A 2 3.49 10.36 -24.11
C GLU A 2 2.71 9.11 -23.70
N TYR A 3 1.39 9.19 -23.64
CA TYR A 3 0.52 8.05 -23.35
C TYR A 3 0.67 6.88 -24.35
N ARG A 4 0.93 7.17 -25.63
CA ARG A 4 1.23 6.12 -26.63
C ARG A 4 2.59 5.47 -26.41
N ARG A 5 3.60 6.23 -25.93
CA ARG A 5 4.92 5.69 -25.57
C ARG A 5 4.84 4.74 -24.37
N GLN A 6 4.12 5.14 -23.32
CA GLN A 6 3.89 4.28 -22.15
C GLN A 6 3.20 2.97 -22.52
N ARG A 7 2.16 3.03 -23.36
CA ARG A 7 1.46 1.83 -23.81
C ARG A 7 2.33 0.91 -24.68
N GLN A 8 3.19 1.45 -25.52
CA GLN A 8 4.15 0.68 -26.32
C GLN A 8 5.23 0.04 -25.44
N MET A 9 5.65 0.69 -24.36
CA MET A 9 6.63 0.15 -23.41
C MET A 9 6.05 -1.03 -22.62
N CYS A 10 4.84 -0.90 -22.08
CA CYS A 10 4.17 -2.02 -21.41
C CYS A 10 3.99 -3.24 -22.31
N ILE A 11 3.79 -3.04 -23.62
CA ILE A 11 3.72 -4.11 -24.60
C ILE A 11 5.11 -4.72 -24.87
N ARG A 12 6.15 -3.89 -24.93
CA ARG A 12 7.54 -4.33 -25.15
C ARG A 12 8.08 -5.12 -23.96
N ASP A 13 7.77 -4.67 -22.74
CA ASP A 13 8.15 -5.38 -21.52
C ASP A 13 7.45 -6.74 -21.43
N ARG A 14 6.20 -6.84 -21.85
CA ARG A 14 5.50 -8.12 -21.99
C ARG A 14 6.16 -9.05 -23.04
N HIS A 15 6.60 -8.50 -24.16
CA HIS A 15 7.31 -9.29 -25.19
C HIS A 15 8.66 -9.79 -24.67
N ASN A 16 9.45 -8.91 -24.02
CA ASN A 16 10.71 -9.29 -23.42
C ASN A 16 10.53 -10.34 -22.31
N ALA A 17 9.46 -10.22 -21.51
CA ALA A 17 9.11 -11.20 -20.50
C ALA A 17 8.74 -12.58 -21.09
N LEU A 18 8.16 -12.61 -22.31
CA LEU A 18 7.85 -13.85 -23.02
C LEU A 18 9.11 -14.50 -23.65
N GLU A 19 10.16 -13.72 -23.90
CA GLU A 19 11.43 -14.21 -24.46
C GLU A 19 12.38 -14.78 -23.39
N PHE A 20 12.11 -14.57 -22.09
CA PHE A 20 12.91 -15.10 -20.99
C PHE A 20 12.09 -16.05 -20.10
N PRO A 21 11.88 -17.29 -20.53
CA PRO A 21 11.10 -18.28 -19.78
C PRO A 21 11.66 -18.58 -18.38
N GLU A 22 12.93 -18.30 -18.12
CA GLU A 22 13.55 -18.46 -16.79
C GLU A 22 12.98 -17.54 -15.72
N ILE A 23 12.36 -16.41 -16.10
CA ILE A 23 11.68 -15.51 -15.18
C ILE A 23 10.32 -16.09 -14.74
N TYR A 24 9.77 -17.05 -15.48
CA TYR A 24 8.48 -17.66 -15.20
C TYR A 24 8.54 -18.88 -14.27
N SER A 25 9.72 -19.34 -13.90
CA SER A 25 9.85 -20.29 -12.80
C SER A 25 9.82 -19.57 -11.44
N LEU A 26 8.87 -18.68 -11.26
CA LEU A 26 8.50 -18.21 -9.92
C LEU A 26 7.84 -19.40 -9.21
N VAL A 27 8.68 -20.23 -8.62
CA VAL A 27 8.24 -21.34 -7.80
C VAL A 27 7.61 -20.71 -6.56
N CYS A 28 6.30 -20.76 -6.46
CA CYS A 28 5.68 -20.86 -5.15
C CYS A 28 6.20 -22.18 -4.59
N GLU A 29 7.12 -22.16 -3.64
CA GLU A 29 7.46 -23.38 -2.92
C GLU A 29 6.15 -23.98 -2.40
N ASP A 30 5.99 -25.32 -2.52
CA ASP A 30 4.77 -26.05 -2.22
C ASP A 30 4.24 -25.92 -0.78
N ASN A 31 4.82 -25.06 0.02
CA ASN A 31 4.44 -24.76 1.39
C ASN A 31 3.29 -23.72 1.51
N PHE A 32 2.84 -23.15 0.39
CA PHE A 32 1.68 -22.28 0.38
C PHE A 32 0.41 -23.12 0.36
N GLN A 33 0.11 -23.77 1.47
CA GLN A 33 -1.24 -24.28 1.70
C GLN A 33 -2.13 -23.10 2.10
N PHE A 34 -2.86 -22.57 1.13
CA PHE A 34 -4.08 -21.85 1.47
C PHE A 34 -4.92 -22.81 2.30
N SER A 35 -5.05 -22.57 3.61
CA SER A 35 -6.13 -23.22 4.34
C SER A 35 -7.41 -22.72 3.68
N GLN A 36 -8.12 -23.62 2.99
CA GLN A 36 -9.41 -23.30 2.36
C GLN A 36 -10.50 -22.99 3.40
N GLU A 37 -10.19 -23.17 4.67
CA GLU A 37 -11.05 -22.79 5.77
C GLU A 37 -10.80 -21.31 6.09
N LEU A 38 -11.60 -20.46 5.45
CA LEU A 38 -11.73 -19.07 5.89
C LEU A 38 -12.15 -19.09 7.38
N PRO A 39 -11.52 -18.27 8.22
CA PRO A 39 -11.91 -18.22 9.62
C PRO A 39 -13.41 -17.92 9.72
N VAL A 40 -14.16 -18.82 10.36
CA VAL A 40 -15.57 -18.59 10.63
C VAL A 40 -15.66 -17.60 11.78
N PHE A 41 -15.82 -16.35 11.45
CA PHE A 41 -16.11 -15.31 12.44
C PHE A 41 -17.56 -15.48 12.90
N ASN A 42 -17.78 -15.68 14.18
CA ASN A 42 -19.10 -15.55 14.77
C ASN A 42 -19.62 -14.14 14.48
N ASN A 43 -20.81 -14.05 13.90
CA ASN A 43 -21.39 -12.86 13.26
C ASN A 43 -21.65 -11.66 14.18
N GLU A 44 -21.19 -11.62 15.44
CA GLU A 44 -21.64 -10.63 16.40
C GLU A 44 -20.80 -9.35 16.43
N SER A 45 -19.56 -9.31 15.95
CA SER A 45 -18.81 -8.03 15.71
C SER A 45 -17.58 -8.25 14.85
N LYS A 46 -17.71 -8.07 13.55
CA LYS A 46 -16.55 -8.03 12.67
C LYS A 46 -15.78 -6.72 12.92
N PRO A 47 -14.44 -6.76 13.06
CA PRO A 47 -13.67 -5.54 13.16
C PRO A 47 -13.79 -4.73 11.87
N LYS A 48 -14.00 -3.41 12.01
CA LYS A 48 -14.15 -2.50 10.87
C LYS A 48 -12.80 -2.06 10.35
N VAL A 49 -12.66 -1.99 9.03
CA VAL A 49 -11.52 -1.37 8.37
C VAL A 49 -11.98 -0.27 7.42
N ALA A 50 -11.32 0.89 7.50
CA ALA A 50 -11.55 1.99 6.58
C ALA A 50 -10.74 1.78 5.31
N ILE A 51 -11.40 1.60 4.19
CA ILE A 51 -10.79 1.59 2.86
C ILE A 51 -10.79 3.03 2.37
N LEU A 52 -9.65 3.68 2.44
CA LEU A 52 -9.53 5.09 2.08
C LEU A 52 -9.69 5.29 0.58
N ARG A 53 -10.50 6.28 0.22
CA ARG A 53 -10.71 6.70 -1.16
C ARG A 53 -10.42 8.18 -1.33
N GLU A 54 -9.61 8.48 -2.36
CA GLU A 54 -9.25 9.82 -2.78
C GLU A 54 -9.31 9.90 -4.31
N GLN A 55 -9.35 11.11 -4.85
CA GLN A 55 -9.30 11.34 -6.29
C GLN A 55 -8.05 10.68 -6.91
N GLY A 56 -8.26 9.80 -7.89
CA GLY A 56 -7.20 9.06 -8.57
C GLY A 56 -6.76 7.76 -7.90
N VAL A 57 -7.29 7.44 -6.71
CA VAL A 57 -7.09 6.13 -6.07
C VAL A 57 -7.77 5.04 -6.89
N ASN A 58 -7.13 3.89 -7.00
CA ASN A 58 -7.61 2.71 -7.70
C ASN A 58 -7.41 1.45 -6.85
N GLY A 59 -8.24 0.42 -7.09
CA GLY A 59 -8.13 -0.85 -6.36
C GLY A 59 -8.83 -0.87 -5.00
N HIS A 60 -9.62 0.14 -4.65
CA HIS A 60 -10.37 0.17 -3.39
C HIS A 60 -11.46 -0.90 -3.30
N ILE A 61 -12.08 -1.26 -4.43
CA ILE A 61 -13.08 -2.34 -4.49
C ILE A 61 -12.43 -3.71 -4.24
N GLU A 62 -11.31 -3.98 -4.89
CA GLU A 62 -10.55 -5.22 -4.74
C GLU A 62 -9.98 -5.34 -3.31
N MET A 63 -9.54 -4.23 -2.74
CA MET A 63 -9.06 -4.19 -1.37
C MET A 63 -10.20 -4.44 -0.37
N ALA A 64 -11.35 -3.81 -0.57
CA ALA A 64 -12.55 -4.06 0.25
C ALA A 64 -12.97 -5.54 0.17
N ALA A 65 -12.94 -6.13 -1.02
CA ALA A 65 -13.21 -7.56 -1.21
C ALA A 65 -12.22 -8.43 -0.43
N ALA A 66 -10.90 -8.14 -0.53
CA ALA A 66 -9.86 -8.90 0.17
C ALA A 66 -10.06 -8.85 1.70
N PHE A 67 -10.34 -7.69 2.28
CA PHE A 67 -10.61 -7.56 3.70
C PHE A 67 -11.93 -8.22 4.12
N THR A 68 -12.96 -8.14 3.27
CA THR A 68 -14.23 -8.85 3.51
C THR A 68 -14.02 -10.36 3.53
N PHE A 69 -13.25 -10.91 2.59
CA PHE A 69 -12.87 -12.33 2.58
C PHE A 69 -12.05 -12.72 3.82
N ALA A 70 -11.20 -11.82 4.31
CA ALA A 70 -10.45 -12.03 5.54
C ALA A 70 -11.30 -11.87 6.82
N GLY A 71 -12.62 -11.61 6.70
CA GLY A 71 -13.55 -11.54 7.81
C GLY A 71 -13.76 -10.18 8.46
N PHE A 72 -13.25 -9.12 7.84
CA PHE A 72 -13.48 -7.74 8.29
C PHE A 72 -14.79 -7.15 7.74
N ASP A 73 -15.28 -6.12 8.39
CA ASP A 73 -16.30 -5.21 7.87
C ASP A 73 -15.58 -4.06 7.15
N ALA A 74 -15.47 -4.15 5.81
CA ALA A 74 -14.75 -3.19 4.99
C ALA A 74 -15.67 -2.03 4.61
N VAL A 75 -15.34 -0.83 5.07
CA VAL A 75 -16.11 0.40 4.85
C VAL A 75 -15.34 1.33 3.92
N ASP A 76 -15.99 1.78 2.85
CA ASP A 76 -15.45 2.82 1.96
C ASP A 76 -15.50 4.18 2.65
N VAL A 77 -14.34 4.80 2.87
CA VAL A 77 -14.21 6.11 3.54
C VAL A 77 -13.57 7.11 2.59
N HIS A 78 -14.35 8.09 2.19
CA HIS A 78 -13.84 9.16 1.33
C HIS A 78 -13.07 10.19 2.16
N MET A 79 -11.92 10.63 1.65
CA MET A 79 -11.10 11.64 2.34
C MET A 79 -11.86 12.93 2.63
N GLN A 80 -12.85 13.28 1.79
CA GLN A 80 -13.68 14.48 2.02
C GLN A 80 -14.46 14.39 3.32
N ASP A 81 -14.92 13.20 3.74
CA ASP A 81 -15.68 13.03 4.99
C ASP A 81 -14.77 13.27 6.19
N ILE A 82 -13.51 12.84 6.10
CA ILE A 82 -12.50 13.13 7.13
C ILE A 82 -12.14 14.62 7.15
N ILE A 83 -11.94 15.22 5.99
CA ILE A 83 -11.62 16.66 5.82
C ILE A 83 -12.71 17.53 6.42
N CYS A 84 -13.97 17.19 6.19
CA CYS A 84 -15.11 17.92 6.74
C CYS A 84 -15.42 17.58 8.21
N GLY A 85 -14.69 16.63 8.81
CA GLY A 85 -14.91 16.19 10.19
C GLY A 85 -16.17 15.35 10.39
N GLN A 86 -16.68 14.73 9.32
CA GLN A 86 -17.82 13.81 9.37
C GLN A 86 -17.38 12.41 9.78
N GLU A 87 -16.11 12.08 9.55
CA GLU A 87 -15.48 10.81 9.94
C GLU A 87 -14.17 11.12 10.68
N ASP A 88 -13.97 10.51 11.85
CA ASP A 88 -12.80 10.73 12.72
C ASP A 88 -11.88 9.50 12.82
N LEU A 89 -12.20 8.42 12.14
CA LEU A 89 -11.48 7.13 12.12
C LEU A 89 -11.47 6.36 13.46
N SER A 90 -12.16 6.86 14.49
CA SER A 90 -12.13 6.27 15.84
C SER A 90 -12.72 4.86 15.88
N SER A 91 -13.75 4.61 15.07
CA SER A 91 -14.52 3.37 15.03
C SER A 91 -13.82 2.22 14.28
N PHE A 92 -12.71 2.49 13.57
CA PHE A 92 -12.01 1.51 12.75
C PHE A 92 -10.82 0.88 13.47
N SER A 93 -10.65 -0.43 13.28
CA SER A 93 -9.50 -1.19 13.75
C SER A 93 -8.35 -1.16 12.73
N GLY A 94 -8.64 -0.92 11.45
CA GLY A 94 -7.67 -0.86 10.37
C GLY A 94 -7.89 0.33 9.44
N LEU A 95 -6.80 0.89 8.92
CA LEU A 95 -6.77 1.98 7.94
C LEU A 95 -6.01 1.54 6.70
N ILE A 96 -6.69 1.49 5.56
CA ILE A 96 -6.15 0.90 4.34
C ILE A 96 -6.07 1.97 3.25
N ALA A 97 -4.85 2.29 2.84
CA ALA A 97 -4.58 3.23 1.76
C ALA A 97 -4.21 2.47 0.48
N CYS A 98 -5.07 2.53 -0.52
CA CYS A 98 -4.91 1.79 -1.78
C CYS A 98 -3.95 2.47 -2.75
N GLY A 99 -3.61 1.74 -3.81
CA GLY A 99 -2.82 2.23 -4.93
C GLY A 99 -3.62 3.15 -5.86
N GLY A 100 -2.94 3.62 -6.88
CA GLY A 100 -3.48 4.52 -7.89
C GLY A 100 -2.55 5.68 -8.16
N PHE A 101 -3.14 6.81 -8.56
CA PHE A 101 -2.44 8.05 -8.88
C PHE A 101 -3.20 9.21 -8.23
N SER A 102 -3.12 9.32 -6.91
CA SER A 102 -3.86 10.36 -6.19
C SER A 102 -3.47 11.76 -6.69
N TYR A 103 -4.47 12.56 -7.05
CA TYR A 103 -4.27 13.88 -7.69
C TYR A 103 -3.41 13.83 -8.95
N GLY A 104 -3.41 12.69 -9.68
CA GLY A 104 -2.61 12.49 -10.88
C GLY A 104 -1.11 12.52 -10.65
N ASP A 105 -0.65 12.37 -9.41
CA ASP A 105 0.75 12.47 -8.98
C ASP A 105 1.45 13.78 -9.42
N VAL A 106 0.69 14.86 -9.63
CA VAL A 106 1.21 16.15 -10.13
C VAL A 106 2.30 16.74 -9.22
N LEU A 107 2.19 16.51 -7.91
CA LEU A 107 3.17 16.97 -6.92
C LEU A 107 4.19 15.86 -6.54
N GLY A 108 4.20 14.77 -7.27
CA GLY A 108 4.90 13.52 -6.94
C GLY A 108 3.95 12.49 -6.33
N ALA A 109 4.32 11.21 -6.46
CA ALA A 109 3.48 10.10 -6.07
C ALA A 109 3.10 10.11 -4.58
N GLY A 110 1.80 10.12 -4.30
CA GLY A 110 1.25 10.21 -2.95
C GLY A 110 1.33 11.60 -2.30
N ASN A 111 2.06 12.55 -2.87
CA ASN A 111 2.28 13.87 -2.24
C ASN A 111 1.02 14.73 -2.19
N GLY A 112 0.18 14.68 -3.20
CA GLY A 112 -1.11 15.40 -3.20
C GLY A 112 -1.99 14.93 -2.05
N TRP A 113 -2.13 13.63 -1.90
CA TRP A 113 -2.90 13.01 -0.82
C TRP A 113 -2.32 13.30 0.56
N ALA A 114 -1.01 13.16 0.73
CA ALA A 114 -0.32 13.50 1.97
C ALA A 114 -0.49 14.98 2.34
N SER A 115 -0.44 15.88 1.36
CA SER A 115 -0.66 17.32 1.57
C SER A 115 -2.06 17.63 2.09
N THR A 116 -3.09 16.94 1.56
CA THR A 116 -4.46 17.06 2.05
C THR A 116 -4.55 16.69 3.54
N ILE A 117 -3.84 15.66 3.96
CA ILE A 117 -3.80 15.24 5.38
C ILE A 117 -3.02 16.26 6.22
N LYS A 118 -1.83 16.65 5.79
CA LYS A 118 -0.94 17.53 6.57
C LYS A 118 -1.51 18.93 6.83
N TYR A 119 -2.17 19.49 5.81
CA TYR A 119 -2.61 20.88 5.83
C TYR A 119 -4.07 21.07 6.19
N ASN A 120 -4.82 19.99 6.42
CA ASN A 120 -6.17 20.06 6.97
C ASN A 120 -6.18 19.59 8.44
N SER A 121 -6.70 20.44 9.33
CA SER A 121 -6.68 20.17 10.78
C SER A 121 -7.46 18.93 11.19
N ASN A 122 -8.64 18.71 10.58
CA ASN A 122 -9.48 17.55 10.90
C ASN A 122 -8.79 16.26 10.44
N ALA A 123 -8.33 16.21 9.18
CA ALA A 123 -7.64 15.06 8.62
C ALA A 123 -6.36 14.77 9.42
N LYS A 124 -5.52 15.77 9.66
CA LYS A 124 -4.28 15.60 10.44
C LYS A 124 -4.56 15.02 11.83
N ASN A 125 -5.57 15.54 12.52
CA ASN A 125 -5.94 15.07 13.85
C ASN A 125 -6.50 13.64 13.82
N ALA A 126 -7.39 13.31 12.87
CA ALA A 126 -7.96 11.98 12.72
C ALA A 126 -6.87 10.92 12.46
N PHE A 127 -5.95 11.20 11.52
CA PHE A 127 -4.83 10.31 11.23
C PHE A 127 -3.87 10.16 12.41
N LYS A 128 -3.52 11.28 13.07
CA LYS A 128 -2.66 11.25 14.24
C LYS A 128 -3.24 10.37 15.36
N LEU A 129 -4.49 10.61 15.75
CA LEU A 129 -5.16 9.82 16.79
C LEU A 129 -5.30 8.34 16.39
N PHE A 130 -5.51 8.07 15.10
CA PHE A 130 -5.56 6.69 14.61
C PHE A 130 -4.22 5.98 14.79
N PHE A 131 -3.09 6.60 14.41
CA PHE A 131 -1.77 6.00 14.49
C PHE A 131 -1.20 5.93 15.92
N GLU A 132 -1.67 6.76 16.83
CA GLU A 132 -1.29 6.73 18.26
C GLU A 132 -1.98 5.60 19.03
N ASP A 133 -3.00 4.96 18.47
CA ASP A 133 -3.69 3.83 19.10
C ASP A 133 -3.01 2.49 18.73
N GLU A 134 -2.28 1.92 19.68
CA GLU A 134 -1.53 0.66 19.54
C GLU A 134 -2.42 -0.55 19.19
N LYS A 135 -3.74 -0.44 19.33
CA LYS A 135 -4.69 -1.51 18.99
C LYS A 135 -5.12 -1.50 17.53
N LYS A 136 -4.65 -0.53 16.76
CA LYS A 136 -5.01 -0.34 15.36
C LYS A 136 -3.85 -0.69 14.45
N PHE A 137 -4.18 -1.01 13.21
CA PHE A 137 -3.18 -1.28 12.17
C PHE A 137 -3.44 -0.46 10.92
N ALA A 138 -2.41 -0.29 10.12
CA ALA A 138 -2.52 0.37 8.83
C ALA A 138 -1.80 -0.44 7.73
N LEU A 139 -2.34 -0.36 6.52
CA LEU A 139 -1.73 -0.93 5.32
C LEU A 139 -1.74 0.10 4.20
N GLY A 140 -0.57 0.46 3.71
CA GLY A 140 -0.39 1.27 2.51
C GLY A 140 0.12 0.43 1.35
N VAL A 141 -0.55 0.49 0.21
CA VAL A 141 -0.16 -0.23 -1.00
C VAL A 141 0.12 0.77 -2.12
N CYS A 142 1.26 0.65 -2.80
CA CYS A 142 1.64 1.48 -3.94
C CYS A 142 1.52 2.99 -3.60
N ASN A 143 0.61 3.73 -4.23
CA ASN A 143 0.38 5.15 -3.96
C ASN A 143 0.00 5.43 -2.49
N GLY A 144 -0.74 4.52 -1.84
CA GLY A 144 -1.03 4.60 -0.42
C GLY A 144 0.23 4.44 0.46
N CYS A 145 1.17 3.57 0.07
CA CYS A 145 2.47 3.44 0.73
C CYS A 145 3.31 4.73 0.57
N GLN A 146 3.33 5.29 -0.62
CA GLN A 146 3.99 6.57 -0.90
C GLN A 146 3.38 7.71 -0.06
N MET A 147 2.06 7.75 0.05
CA MET A 147 1.35 8.72 0.89
C MET A 147 1.73 8.55 2.37
N PHE A 148 1.72 7.33 2.92
CA PHE A 148 2.12 7.09 4.31
C PHE A 148 3.57 7.50 4.57
N SER A 149 4.48 7.23 3.64
CA SER A 149 5.86 7.68 3.70
C SER A 149 5.97 9.21 3.84
N GLN A 150 5.09 9.96 3.19
CA GLN A 150 5.08 11.42 3.26
C GLN A 150 4.48 11.98 4.54
N ILE A 151 3.65 11.22 5.25
CA ILE A 151 3.06 11.60 6.56
C ILE A 151 3.69 10.85 7.73
N LYS A 152 4.88 10.28 7.55
CA LYS A 152 5.58 9.47 8.55
C LYS A 152 5.76 10.15 9.90
N GLU A 153 5.78 11.48 9.93
CA GLU A 153 5.81 12.25 11.18
C GLU A 153 4.55 12.10 12.05
N LEU A 154 3.45 11.57 11.49
CA LEU A 154 2.23 11.24 12.21
C LEU A 154 2.18 9.79 12.68
N ILE A 155 3.12 8.95 12.24
CA ILE A 155 3.14 7.51 12.47
C ILE A 155 4.26 7.18 13.47
N PRO A 156 3.94 6.79 14.71
CA PRO A 156 4.95 6.43 15.70
C PRO A 156 5.89 5.32 15.19
N GLY A 157 7.20 5.53 15.31
CA GLY A 157 8.22 4.59 14.88
C GLY A 157 8.55 4.61 13.39
N ALA A 158 7.95 5.51 12.60
CA ALA A 158 8.19 5.60 11.15
C ALA A 158 9.28 6.61 10.77
N GLU A 159 10.05 7.13 11.71
CA GLU A 159 11.06 8.18 11.48
C GLU A 159 12.12 7.75 10.47
N ILE A 160 12.44 6.46 10.45
CA ILE A 160 13.44 5.88 9.54
C ILE A 160 12.88 5.50 8.17
N TRP A 161 11.57 5.59 7.95
CA TRP A 161 10.98 5.21 6.66
C TRP A 161 11.56 6.06 5.52
N PRO A 162 11.81 5.46 4.35
CA PRO A 162 12.27 6.19 3.17
C PRO A 162 11.22 7.14 2.65
N ASN A 163 11.63 8.13 1.89
CA ASN A 163 10.75 8.71 0.88
C ASN A 163 10.86 7.87 -0.39
N PHE A 164 9.83 7.96 -1.25
CA PHE A 164 9.87 7.34 -2.56
C PHE A 164 10.12 8.43 -3.61
N ILE A 165 11.09 8.17 -4.48
CA ILE A 165 11.50 9.08 -5.55
C ILE A 165 11.43 8.37 -6.90
N LYS A 166 11.66 9.12 -7.97
CA LYS A 166 11.68 8.58 -9.33
C LYS A 166 12.61 7.38 -9.46
N ASN A 167 12.17 6.41 -10.25
CA ASN A 167 13.00 5.28 -10.63
C ASN A 167 14.28 5.74 -11.34
N ASP A 168 15.37 5.00 -11.20
CA ASP A 168 16.64 5.31 -11.89
C ASP A 168 16.52 5.25 -13.42
N SER A 169 15.52 4.53 -13.91
CA SER A 169 15.20 4.47 -15.34
C SER A 169 14.47 5.70 -15.87
N ASP A 170 14.07 6.64 -15.02
CA ASP A 170 13.15 7.76 -15.34
C ASP A 170 11.85 7.32 -16.02
N GLN A 171 11.47 6.03 -15.86
CA GLN A 171 10.32 5.44 -16.53
C GLN A 171 9.42 4.71 -15.54
N PHE A 172 8.16 4.51 -15.92
CA PHE A 172 7.26 3.62 -15.22
C PHE A 172 7.71 2.17 -15.43
N GLU A 173 8.00 1.48 -14.34
CA GLU A 173 8.39 0.08 -14.34
C GLU A 173 7.19 -0.80 -14.04
N ALA A 174 6.97 -1.81 -14.90
CA ALA A 174 5.94 -2.81 -14.74
C ALA A 174 6.55 -4.19 -14.95
N ARG A 175 6.68 -4.97 -13.88
CA ARG A 175 7.25 -6.32 -13.92
C ARG A 175 6.75 -7.18 -12.79
N LEU A 176 6.87 -8.48 -12.95
CA LEU A 176 6.72 -9.43 -11.85
C LEU A 176 8.08 -9.60 -11.16
N SER A 177 8.09 -9.52 -9.84
CA SER A 177 9.28 -9.73 -9.01
C SER A 177 8.96 -10.73 -7.91
N GLN A 178 9.97 -11.42 -7.43
CA GLN A 178 9.88 -12.26 -6.25
C GLN A 178 10.46 -11.53 -5.05
N ILE A 179 9.75 -11.52 -3.94
CA ILE A 179 10.25 -11.00 -2.68
C ILE A 179 10.33 -12.12 -1.65
N ARG A 180 11.28 -11.99 -0.74
CA ARG A 180 11.37 -12.83 0.47
C ARG A 180 10.87 -12.01 1.66
N ILE A 181 9.96 -12.58 2.44
CA ILE A 181 9.51 -11.97 3.68
C ILE A 181 10.61 -12.18 4.73
N VAL A 182 11.22 -11.10 5.18
CA VAL A 182 12.18 -11.14 6.31
C VAL A 182 11.44 -11.19 7.63
N LYS A 183 12.13 -11.53 8.71
CA LYS A 183 11.55 -11.50 10.06
C LYS A 183 10.98 -10.11 10.34
N SER A 184 9.72 -10.05 10.75
CA SER A 184 8.99 -8.81 10.97
C SER A 184 8.04 -8.97 12.16
N ASP A 185 7.88 -7.90 12.93
CA ASP A 185 6.89 -7.81 14.02
C ASP A 185 5.51 -7.35 13.51
N SER A 186 5.38 -7.10 12.20
CA SER A 186 4.10 -6.73 11.58
C SER A 186 3.07 -7.83 11.72
N ILE A 187 1.90 -7.51 12.24
CA ILE A 187 0.75 -8.44 12.33
C ILE A 187 0.31 -8.94 10.96
N LEU A 188 0.53 -8.16 9.88
CA LEU A 188 0.18 -8.52 8.51
C LEU A 188 1.14 -9.55 7.90
N LEU A 189 2.34 -9.71 8.46
CA LEU A 189 3.38 -10.62 7.99
C LEU A 189 3.68 -11.72 9.01
N LYS A 190 2.84 -11.85 10.02
CA LYS A 190 2.99 -12.87 11.07
C LYS A 190 3.05 -14.26 10.45
N ASP A 191 4.01 -15.05 10.93
CA ASP A 191 4.24 -16.45 10.51
C ASP A 191 4.62 -16.63 9.01
N MET A 192 4.98 -15.53 8.31
CA MET A 192 5.38 -15.55 6.91
C MET A 192 6.91 -15.45 6.72
N HIS A 193 7.71 -15.59 7.77
CA HIS A 193 9.16 -15.51 7.67
C HIS A 193 9.72 -16.52 6.64
N ASP A 194 10.64 -16.05 5.79
CA ASP A 194 11.24 -16.78 4.66
C ASP A 194 10.29 -17.16 3.52
N TRP A 195 9.03 -16.76 3.56
CA TRP A 195 8.16 -16.97 2.41
C TRP A 195 8.66 -16.20 1.19
N LEU A 196 8.63 -16.87 0.05
CA LEU A 196 8.90 -16.31 -1.26
C LEU A 196 7.56 -16.08 -1.96
N ILE A 197 7.22 -14.82 -2.20
CA ILE A 197 5.96 -14.48 -2.86
C ILE A 197 6.20 -13.65 -4.13
N PRO A 198 5.49 -13.94 -5.22
CA PRO A 198 5.51 -13.10 -6.40
C PRO A 198 4.72 -11.81 -6.15
N VAL A 199 5.29 -10.67 -6.54
CA VAL A 199 4.63 -9.37 -6.44
C VAL A 199 4.70 -8.63 -7.77
N ALA A 200 3.62 -7.93 -8.10
CA ALA A 200 3.60 -7.03 -9.24
C ALA A 200 4.26 -5.71 -8.85
N VAL A 201 5.34 -5.36 -9.53
CA VAL A 201 5.94 -4.02 -9.49
C VAL A 201 5.25 -3.17 -10.54
N ALA A 202 4.71 -2.02 -10.17
CA ALA A 202 4.00 -1.11 -11.07
C ALA A 202 4.09 0.32 -10.54
N HIS A 203 5.19 1.02 -10.83
CA HIS A 203 5.44 2.38 -10.31
C HIS A 203 6.39 3.20 -11.19
N GLY A 204 6.24 4.52 -11.16
CA GLY A 204 7.18 5.49 -11.71
C GLY A 204 8.11 6.09 -10.65
N GLU A 205 7.68 6.08 -9.39
CA GLU A 205 8.36 6.65 -8.23
C GLU A 205 8.44 5.62 -7.09
N GLY A 206 9.10 4.48 -7.33
CA GLY A 206 9.21 3.39 -6.37
C GLY A 206 10.60 3.21 -5.77
N LYS A 207 11.57 4.05 -6.13
CA LYS A 207 12.90 4.01 -5.55
C LYS A 207 12.88 4.58 -4.13
N ALA A 208 13.25 3.74 -3.15
CA ALA A 208 13.41 4.18 -1.78
C ALA A 208 14.67 5.07 -1.65
N ASP A 209 14.48 6.32 -1.22
CA ASP A 209 15.57 7.24 -0.91
C ASP A 209 15.99 7.04 0.54
N LEU A 210 17.03 6.25 0.75
CA LEU A 210 17.55 5.87 2.05
C LEU A 210 18.97 6.43 2.24
N SER A 211 19.18 7.14 3.35
CA SER A 211 20.52 7.51 3.79
C SER A 211 21.29 6.27 4.27
N THR A 212 22.62 6.36 4.27
CA THR A 212 23.48 5.28 4.82
C THR A 212 23.13 4.93 6.28
N GLN A 213 22.65 5.90 7.05
CA GLN A 213 22.25 5.69 8.43
C GLN A 213 20.93 4.89 8.51
N GLN A 214 19.97 5.19 7.66
CA GLN A 214 18.71 4.44 7.57
C GLN A 214 18.94 3.00 7.12
N ILE A 215 19.81 2.77 6.11
CA ILE A 215 20.17 1.42 5.65
C ILE A 215 20.79 0.57 6.77
N LYS A 216 21.53 1.18 7.69
CA LYS A 216 22.12 0.45 8.83
C LYS A 216 21.13 0.17 9.96
N ALA A 217 20.03 0.90 10.00
CA ALA A 217 18.98 0.74 11.01
C ALA A 217 17.86 -0.23 10.59
N LEU A 218 17.79 -0.57 9.30
CA LEU A 218 16.94 -1.62 8.70
C LEU A 218 17.61 -2.99 8.77
#